data_a2bfd398abd11a2ee40612fb1b4bcf93
#
_entry.id   a2bfd398abd11a2ee40612fb1b4bcf93
#
_cell.length_a   1.000
_cell.length_b   1.000
_cell.length_c   1.000
_cell.angle_alpha   90.00
_cell.angle_beta   90.00
_cell.angle_gamma   90.00
#
_symmetry.space_group_name_H-M   'P 1'
#
loop_
_entity.id
_entity.type
_entity.pdbx_description
1 polymer ?
#
loop_
_entity_poly.entity_id
_entity_poly.type
_entity_poly.pdbx_seq_one_letter_code
_entity_poly.pdbx_strand_id
1 'polypeptide(L)'
;MRGLSTERVQRYFDAHASRYDQQFGATERWLLGRHREWATSRAAGMVLELAVGTGLNLPLYGARVGQVLGIDLSEAMLDHARARSSGLRLRDRVQVRRADAQHLDLPDASVDTVVGTYSLCTFPDPHAALIEAGRVLRPGGRLLLVEHGPSTSTLIRAAQHMLNPLTVRWQSDHLLRDARRLVADAGFEITETDRVGVAGIVQRVDARKPTAAPGRSHR
;
A
#
# COMPACT_ATOMS: atom_id res chain seq x y z
N MET A 1 17.11 -15.18 12.79
CA MET A 1 16.40 -13.91 13.14
C MET A 1 14.91 -14.17 13.03
N ARG A 2 14.10 -13.95 14.08
CA ARG A 2 12.64 -14.08 13.96
C ARG A 2 12.16 -12.95 13.03
N GLY A 3 11.50 -13.29 11.92
CA GLY A 3 10.91 -12.34 11.00
C GLY A 3 9.88 -11.43 11.67
N LEU A 4 9.39 -10.42 10.96
CA LEU A 4 8.24 -9.64 11.41
C LEU A 4 7.03 -10.58 11.56
N SER A 5 6.28 -10.46 12.66
CA SER A 5 4.97 -11.12 12.77
C SER A 5 3.86 -10.08 12.68
N THR A 6 2.70 -10.51 12.23
CA THR A 6 1.48 -9.69 12.12
C THR A 6 1.15 -9.00 13.46
N GLU A 7 1.23 -9.73 14.59
CA GLU A 7 0.93 -9.17 15.92
C GLU A 7 1.94 -8.11 16.34
N ARG A 8 3.20 -8.22 15.91
CA ARG A 8 4.22 -7.21 16.21
C ARG A 8 3.95 -5.93 15.44
N VAL A 9 3.65 -6.06 14.15
CA VAL A 9 3.28 -4.92 13.30
C VAL A 9 2.05 -4.23 13.85
N GLN A 10 1.00 -4.98 14.16
CA GLN A 10 -0.21 -4.45 14.77
C GLN A 10 0.09 -3.65 16.05
N ARG A 11 0.79 -4.25 17.03
CA ARG A 11 1.12 -3.57 18.31
C ARG A 11 1.92 -2.30 18.11
N TYR A 12 2.84 -2.29 17.14
CA TYR A 12 3.61 -1.09 16.82
C TYR A 12 2.68 0.04 16.36
N PHE A 13 1.79 -0.22 15.41
CA PHE A 13 0.88 0.80 14.87
C PHE A 13 -0.21 1.19 15.87
N ASP A 14 -0.72 0.26 16.70
CA ASP A 14 -1.65 0.60 17.79
C ASP A 14 -1.02 1.60 18.77
N ALA A 15 0.25 1.40 19.14
CA ALA A 15 0.95 2.28 20.06
C ALA A 15 1.31 3.66 19.49
N HIS A 16 1.39 3.80 18.15
CA HIS A 16 1.84 5.02 17.48
C HIS A 16 0.71 5.78 16.75
N ALA A 17 -0.50 5.26 16.71
CA ALA A 17 -1.61 5.81 15.93
C ALA A 17 -1.88 7.30 16.22
N SER A 18 -1.87 7.70 17.50
CA SER A 18 -2.15 9.09 17.91
C SER A 18 -1.13 10.13 17.43
N ARG A 19 0.10 9.69 17.11
CA ARG A 19 1.19 10.58 16.67
C ARG A 19 1.58 10.37 15.21
N TYR A 20 0.98 9.36 14.57
CA TYR A 20 1.38 8.92 13.24
C TYR A 20 1.33 10.04 12.20
N ASP A 21 0.23 10.76 12.12
CA ASP A 21 0.06 11.84 11.14
C ASP A 21 1.09 12.97 11.30
N GLN A 22 1.43 13.30 12.55
CA GLN A 22 2.43 14.33 12.82
C GLN A 22 3.83 13.86 12.41
N GLN A 23 4.20 12.65 12.79
CA GLN A 23 5.53 12.09 12.53
C GLN A 23 5.71 11.76 11.05
N PHE A 24 4.77 11.04 10.47
CA PHE A 24 4.82 10.64 9.08
C PHE A 24 4.63 11.83 8.14
N GLY A 25 3.73 12.77 8.46
CA GLY A 25 3.51 13.97 7.67
C GLY A 25 4.75 14.86 7.55
N ALA A 26 5.60 14.92 8.56
CA ALA A 26 6.90 15.58 8.47
C ALA A 26 7.83 14.84 7.50
N THR A 27 7.96 13.52 7.64
CA THR A 27 8.76 12.66 6.74
C THR A 27 8.27 12.74 5.29
N GLU A 28 6.96 12.65 5.07
CA GLU A 28 6.36 12.77 3.74
C GLU A 28 6.66 14.13 3.11
N ARG A 29 6.53 15.23 3.87
CA ARG A 29 6.75 16.59 3.38
C ARG A 29 8.21 16.84 2.97
N TRP A 30 9.17 16.39 3.78
CA TRP A 30 10.57 16.77 3.62
C TRP A 30 11.41 15.75 2.86
N LEU A 31 11.06 14.46 2.93
CA LEU A 31 11.87 13.38 2.39
C LEU A 31 11.19 12.63 1.24
N LEU A 32 9.94 12.23 1.42
CA LEU A 32 9.26 11.37 0.46
C LEU A 32 8.56 12.15 -0.65
N GLY A 33 8.02 13.35 -0.37
CA GLY A 33 7.21 14.12 -1.30
C GLY A 33 5.72 13.71 -1.29
N ARG A 34 4.89 14.52 -1.95
CA ARG A 34 3.43 14.35 -1.98
C ARG A 34 3.02 13.45 -3.14
N HIS A 35 3.14 12.13 -2.96
CA HIS A 35 2.87 11.19 -4.06
C HIS A 35 1.56 10.40 -3.90
N ARG A 36 0.83 10.54 -2.78
CA ARG A 36 -0.46 9.86 -2.56
C ARG A 36 -1.49 10.22 -3.64
N GLU A 37 -1.51 11.48 -4.06
CA GLU A 37 -2.41 11.96 -5.12
C GLU A 37 -2.16 11.25 -6.47
N TRP A 38 -0.92 10.82 -6.73
CA TRP A 38 -0.60 10.07 -7.95
C TRP A 38 -1.35 8.73 -7.99
N ALA A 39 -1.41 7.99 -6.88
CA ALA A 39 -2.16 6.74 -6.80
C ALA A 39 -3.67 6.98 -6.76
N THR A 40 -4.15 7.85 -5.85
CA THR A 40 -5.58 8.06 -5.63
C THR A 40 -6.28 8.69 -6.83
N SER A 41 -5.62 9.59 -7.58
CA SER A 41 -6.17 10.17 -8.81
C SER A 41 -6.32 9.18 -9.95
N ARG A 42 -5.60 8.06 -9.92
CA ARG A 42 -5.66 6.99 -10.93
C ARG A 42 -6.68 5.91 -10.57
N ALA A 43 -7.10 5.83 -9.30
CA ALA A 43 -8.06 4.85 -8.82
C ALA A 43 -9.46 5.08 -9.41
N ALA A 44 -10.20 3.99 -9.62
CA ALA A 44 -11.57 4.02 -10.14
C ALA A 44 -12.36 2.79 -9.66
N GLY A 45 -13.69 2.89 -9.70
CA GLY A 45 -14.61 1.79 -9.38
C GLY A 45 -14.61 1.43 -7.89
N MET A 46 -14.67 0.14 -7.59
CA MET A 46 -14.52 -0.41 -6.23
C MET A 46 -13.02 -0.47 -5.88
N VAL A 47 -12.62 0.30 -4.91
CA VAL A 47 -11.21 0.41 -4.46
C VAL A 47 -11.02 -0.37 -3.15
N LEU A 48 -10.00 -1.22 -3.12
CA LEU A 48 -9.45 -1.78 -1.90
C LEU A 48 -8.16 -1.00 -1.56
N GLU A 49 -8.11 -0.37 -0.40
CA GLU A 49 -6.90 0.27 0.12
C GLU A 49 -6.24 -0.64 1.17
N LEU A 50 -5.02 -1.09 0.88
CA LEU A 50 -4.21 -1.92 1.78
C LEU A 50 -3.51 -1.05 2.81
N ALA A 51 -3.60 -1.41 4.09
CA ALA A 51 -3.05 -0.66 5.22
C ALA A 51 -3.46 0.82 5.15
N VAL A 52 -4.78 1.08 5.22
CA VAL A 52 -5.35 2.44 5.13
C VAL A 52 -4.82 3.39 6.22
N GLY A 53 -4.28 2.85 7.30
CA GLY A 53 -3.74 3.59 8.43
C GLY A 53 -4.76 4.55 9.02
N THR A 54 -4.34 5.80 9.22
CA THR A 54 -5.21 6.88 9.68
C THR A 54 -6.11 7.47 8.58
N GLY A 55 -6.10 6.90 7.36
CA GLY A 55 -6.95 7.33 6.25
C GLY A 55 -6.45 8.55 5.47
N LEU A 56 -5.13 8.78 5.40
CA LEU A 56 -4.55 9.95 4.70
C LEU A 56 -4.90 10.02 3.21
N ASN A 57 -5.18 8.89 2.57
CA ASN A 57 -5.61 8.85 1.16
C ASN A 57 -7.11 9.15 0.98
N LEU A 58 -7.95 8.91 1.98
CA LEU A 58 -9.41 8.99 1.84
C LEU A 58 -9.91 10.33 1.28
N PRO A 59 -9.36 11.50 1.70
CA PRO A 59 -9.74 12.79 1.12
C PRO A 59 -9.31 13.01 -0.33
N LEU A 60 -8.39 12.20 -0.84
CA LEU A 60 -7.75 12.39 -2.14
C LEU A 60 -8.43 11.59 -3.27
N TYR A 61 -9.35 10.68 -2.92
CA TYR A 61 -10.09 9.92 -3.93
C TYR A 61 -11.06 10.80 -4.71
N GLY A 62 -10.98 10.70 -6.04
CA GLY A 62 -11.79 11.50 -6.97
C GLY A 62 -13.13 10.86 -7.34
N ALA A 63 -13.88 11.55 -8.20
CA ALA A 63 -15.23 11.18 -8.62
C ALA A 63 -15.33 9.83 -9.35
N ARG A 64 -14.21 9.30 -9.90
CA ARG A 64 -14.19 7.99 -10.57
C ARG A 64 -14.27 6.80 -9.60
N VAL A 65 -14.07 7.06 -8.30
CA VAL A 65 -14.15 6.04 -7.26
C VAL A 65 -15.60 5.91 -6.81
N GLY A 66 -16.15 4.71 -6.96
CA GLY A 66 -17.51 4.38 -6.55
C GLY A 66 -17.59 4.07 -5.06
N GLN A 67 -16.68 3.23 -4.58
CA GLN A 67 -16.57 2.84 -3.17
C GLN A 67 -15.11 2.62 -2.79
N VAL A 68 -14.80 2.82 -1.51
CA VAL A 68 -13.48 2.52 -0.92
C VAL A 68 -13.68 1.57 0.27
N LEU A 69 -13.03 0.43 0.21
CA LEU A 69 -12.83 -0.43 1.36
C LEU A 69 -11.38 -0.27 1.84
N GLY A 70 -11.19 0.42 2.96
CA GLY A 70 -9.89 0.52 3.62
C GLY A 70 -9.71 -0.60 4.63
N ILE A 71 -8.58 -1.27 4.61
CA ILE A 71 -8.24 -2.30 5.60
C ILE A 71 -6.95 -1.96 6.33
N ASP A 72 -6.88 -2.31 7.60
CA ASP A 72 -5.67 -2.21 8.42
C ASP A 72 -5.67 -3.28 9.52
N LEU A 73 -4.50 -3.63 10.04
CA LEU A 73 -4.35 -4.53 11.19
C LEU A 73 -4.65 -3.82 12.53
N SER A 74 -4.36 -2.52 12.60
CA SER A 74 -4.45 -1.70 13.80
C SER A 74 -5.83 -1.08 13.94
N GLU A 75 -6.55 -1.45 14.99
CA GLU A 75 -7.85 -0.83 15.29
C GLU A 75 -7.69 0.64 15.67
N ALA A 76 -6.62 1.00 16.36
CA ALA A 76 -6.33 2.39 16.71
C ALA A 76 -6.11 3.27 15.47
N MET A 77 -5.46 2.74 14.41
CA MET A 77 -5.37 3.43 13.11
C MET A 77 -6.74 3.59 12.46
N LEU A 78 -7.55 2.53 12.46
CA LEU A 78 -8.89 2.55 11.87
C LEU A 78 -9.83 3.53 12.56
N ASP A 79 -9.70 3.78 13.86
CA ASP A 79 -10.48 4.80 14.58
C ASP A 79 -10.19 6.21 14.02
N HIS A 80 -8.93 6.53 13.75
CA HIS A 80 -8.56 7.77 13.06
C HIS A 80 -9.11 7.84 11.64
N ALA A 81 -9.07 6.72 10.89
CA ALA A 81 -9.61 6.66 9.53
C ALA A 81 -11.14 6.86 9.51
N ARG A 82 -11.87 6.26 10.46
CA ARG A 82 -13.33 6.46 10.64
C ARG A 82 -13.65 7.93 10.95
N ALA A 83 -12.92 8.52 11.90
CA ALA A 83 -13.09 9.94 12.24
C ALA A 83 -12.82 10.84 11.03
N ARG A 84 -11.77 10.56 10.26
CA ARG A 84 -11.45 11.32 9.04
C ARG A 84 -12.52 11.16 7.97
N SER A 85 -13.00 9.94 7.72
CA SER A 85 -13.99 9.66 6.68
C SER A 85 -15.36 10.31 6.96
N SER A 86 -15.73 10.48 8.22
CA SER A 86 -17.03 11.05 8.62
C SER A 86 -17.23 12.50 8.12
N GLY A 87 -16.16 13.26 7.95
CA GLY A 87 -16.17 14.62 7.41
C GLY A 87 -16.11 14.73 5.89
N LEU A 88 -16.00 13.63 5.16
CA LEU A 88 -15.80 13.64 3.72
C LEU A 88 -17.10 13.61 2.94
N ARG A 89 -17.10 14.19 1.72
CA ARG A 89 -18.22 14.05 0.76
C ARG A 89 -18.45 12.59 0.33
N LEU A 90 -17.44 11.74 0.43
CA LEU A 90 -17.49 10.31 0.11
C LEU A 90 -17.82 9.42 1.31
N ARG A 91 -18.22 9.99 2.47
CA ARG A 91 -18.42 9.23 3.72
C ARG A 91 -19.29 7.99 3.55
N ASP A 92 -20.36 8.09 2.77
CA ASP A 92 -21.32 7.01 2.53
C ASP A 92 -20.77 5.93 1.58
N ARG A 93 -19.60 6.16 0.97
CA ARG A 93 -18.89 5.26 0.04
C ARG A 93 -17.59 4.70 0.63
N VAL A 94 -17.24 5.11 1.85
CA VAL A 94 -16.02 4.67 2.53
C VAL A 94 -16.39 3.72 3.66
N GLN A 95 -15.85 2.53 3.60
CA GLN A 95 -15.89 1.56 4.69
C GLN A 95 -14.46 1.27 5.14
N VAL A 96 -14.23 1.19 6.44
CA VAL A 96 -12.95 0.76 6.99
C VAL A 96 -13.17 -0.39 7.96
N ARG A 97 -12.35 -1.44 7.83
CA ARG A 97 -12.45 -2.62 8.70
C ARG A 97 -11.08 -3.20 9.01
N ARG A 98 -10.97 -3.87 10.16
CA ARG A 98 -9.78 -4.61 10.51
C ARG A 98 -9.67 -5.86 9.64
N ALA A 99 -8.52 -6.00 8.94
CA ALA A 99 -8.19 -7.20 8.17
C ALA A 99 -6.66 -7.28 7.96
N ASP A 100 -6.19 -8.51 7.72
CA ASP A 100 -4.82 -8.78 7.28
C ASP A 100 -4.78 -8.80 5.75
N ALA A 101 -3.95 -7.93 5.17
CA ALA A 101 -3.77 -7.87 3.71
C ALA A 101 -3.21 -9.18 3.12
N GLN A 102 -2.57 -10.01 3.95
CA GLN A 102 -2.02 -11.31 3.53
C GLN A 102 -3.10 -12.42 3.45
N HIS A 103 -4.31 -12.17 4.01
CA HIS A 103 -5.44 -13.12 4.03
C HIS A 103 -6.74 -12.32 3.97
N LEU A 104 -7.20 -12.00 2.77
CA LEU A 104 -8.38 -11.16 2.56
C LEU A 104 -9.67 -12.00 2.57
N ASP A 105 -10.58 -11.67 3.49
CA ASP A 105 -11.95 -12.17 3.43
C ASP A 105 -12.78 -11.35 2.42
N LEU A 106 -12.44 -11.51 1.14
CA LEU A 106 -13.09 -10.91 -0.01
C LEU A 106 -13.20 -11.95 -1.14
N PRO A 107 -14.28 -11.92 -1.93
CA PRO A 107 -14.41 -12.78 -3.10
C PRO A 107 -13.33 -12.50 -4.15
N ASP A 108 -12.99 -13.51 -4.94
CA ASP A 108 -12.16 -13.34 -6.13
C ASP A 108 -12.79 -12.34 -7.09
N ALA A 109 -11.96 -11.57 -7.79
CA ALA A 109 -12.38 -10.62 -8.81
C ALA A 109 -13.52 -9.67 -8.35
N SER A 110 -13.45 -9.18 -7.11
CA SER A 110 -14.48 -8.33 -6.49
C SER A 110 -14.17 -6.84 -6.56
N VAL A 111 -12.90 -6.45 -6.78
CA VAL A 111 -12.48 -5.04 -6.79
C VAL A 111 -11.89 -4.63 -8.14
N ASP A 112 -12.01 -3.34 -8.48
CA ASP A 112 -11.49 -2.77 -9.72
C ASP A 112 -10.08 -2.22 -9.57
N THR A 113 -9.77 -1.68 -8.38
CA THR A 113 -8.47 -1.07 -8.07
C THR A 113 -8.01 -1.49 -6.67
N VAL A 114 -6.74 -1.85 -6.55
CA VAL A 114 -6.05 -1.97 -5.26
C VAL A 114 -5.05 -0.82 -5.14
N VAL A 115 -5.05 -0.14 -3.99
CA VAL A 115 -4.14 0.96 -3.67
C VAL A 115 -3.33 0.60 -2.44
N GLY A 116 -2.03 0.83 -2.47
CA GLY A 116 -1.14 0.76 -1.30
C GLY A 116 -0.19 1.95 -1.29
N THR A 117 -0.05 2.60 -0.13
CA THR A 117 0.88 3.72 0.00
C THR A 117 1.69 3.60 1.28
N TYR A 118 3.00 3.45 1.15
CA TYR A 118 3.93 3.29 2.26
C TYR A 118 3.53 2.15 3.22
N SER A 119 3.14 1.03 2.62
CA SER A 119 2.54 -0.12 3.31
C SER A 119 3.36 -1.40 3.15
N LEU A 120 3.81 -1.74 1.93
CA LEU A 120 4.55 -2.98 1.68
C LEU A 120 5.84 -3.10 2.50
N CYS A 121 6.45 -1.96 2.85
CA CYS A 121 7.66 -1.92 3.68
C CYS A 121 7.44 -2.52 5.08
N THR A 122 6.21 -2.52 5.59
CA THR A 122 5.86 -2.99 6.94
C THR A 122 5.19 -4.37 6.97
N PHE A 123 4.75 -4.90 5.84
CA PHE A 123 4.09 -6.20 5.80
C PHE A 123 5.05 -7.33 6.19
N PRO A 124 4.63 -8.29 7.04
CA PRO A 124 5.42 -9.48 7.33
C PRO A 124 5.77 -10.26 6.06
N ASP A 125 4.77 -10.54 5.24
CA ASP A 125 4.93 -11.15 3.91
C ASP A 125 4.25 -10.27 2.83
N PRO A 126 5.01 -9.35 2.19
CA PRO A 126 4.47 -8.51 1.13
C PRO A 126 4.11 -9.29 -0.14
N HIS A 127 4.74 -10.46 -0.38
CA HIS A 127 4.39 -11.29 -1.52
C HIS A 127 3.00 -11.92 -1.33
N ALA A 128 2.70 -12.48 -0.15
CA ALA A 128 1.37 -12.99 0.17
C ALA A 128 0.29 -11.90 0.02
N ALA A 129 0.54 -10.68 0.50
CA ALA A 129 -0.38 -9.57 0.34
C ALA A 129 -0.62 -9.19 -1.13
N LEU A 130 0.40 -9.25 -1.98
CA LEU A 130 0.26 -8.99 -3.41
C LEU A 130 -0.46 -10.12 -4.15
N ILE A 131 -0.26 -11.38 -3.76
CA ILE A 131 -1.03 -12.52 -4.29
C ILE A 131 -2.52 -12.35 -3.96
N GLU A 132 -2.86 -11.99 -2.71
CA GLU A 132 -4.24 -11.71 -2.31
C GLU A 132 -4.83 -10.51 -3.05
N ALA A 133 -4.05 -9.42 -3.22
CA ALA A 133 -4.43 -8.28 -4.05
C ALA A 133 -4.75 -8.72 -5.49
N GLY A 134 -3.91 -9.61 -6.06
CA GLY A 134 -4.14 -10.18 -7.39
C GLY A 134 -5.40 -11.07 -7.43
N ARG A 135 -5.67 -11.84 -6.39
CA ARG A 135 -6.86 -12.70 -6.32
C ARG A 135 -8.15 -11.86 -6.34
N VAL A 136 -8.22 -10.83 -5.50
CA VAL A 136 -9.44 -10.01 -5.37
C VAL A 136 -9.63 -9.00 -6.50
N LEU A 137 -8.57 -8.63 -7.23
CA LEU A 137 -8.68 -7.79 -8.42
C LEU A 137 -9.41 -8.53 -9.56
N ARG A 138 -10.28 -7.82 -10.25
CA ARG A 138 -10.86 -8.29 -11.52
C ARG A 138 -9.77 -8.46 -12.58
N PRO A 139 -9.93 -9.36 -13.56
CA PRO A 139 -9.05 -9.41 -14.72
C PRO A 139 -8.92 -8.02 -15.35
N GLY A 140 -7.68 -7.57 -15.62
CA GLY A 140 -7.38 -6.21 -16.06
C GLY A 140 -7.50 -5.11 -15.00
N GLY A 141 -7.89 -5.46 -13.77
CA GLY A 141 -7.94 -4.55 -12.61
C GLY A 141 -6.56 -3.98 -12.27
N ARG A 142 -6.54 -2.88 -11.57
CA ARG A 142 -5.36 -2.02 -11.42
C ARG A 142 -4.77 -2.09 -10.01
N LEU A 143 -3.46 -2.26 -9.92
CA LEU A 143 -2.67 -2.14 -8.68
C LEU A 143 -1.86 -0.85 -8.72
N LEU A 144 -2.05 0.02 -7.75
CA LEU A 144 -1.41 1.33 -7.64
C LEU A 144 -0.62 1.40 -6.34
N LEU A 145 0.69 1.48 -6.43
CA LEU A 145 1.57 1.53 -5.27
C LEU A 145 2.42 2.80 -5.25
N VAL A 146 2.57 3.37 -4.08
CA VAL A 146 3.55 4.40 -3.74
C VAL A 146 4.31 3.92 -2.52
N GLU A 147 5.56 3.54 -2.71
CA GLU A 147 6.35 2.90 -1.65
C GLU A 147 7.73 3.55 -1.55
N HIS A 148 8.31 3.59 -0.36
CA HIS A 148 9.72 3.87 -0.28
C HIS A 148 10.55 2.61 -0.51
N GLY A 149 11.81 2.80 -0.93
CA GLY A 149 12.69 1.67 -1.21
C GLY A 149 14.14 2.10 -1.38
N PRO A 150 14.99 1.24 -1.95
CA PRO A 150 16.41 1.54 -2.09
C PRO A 150 16.64 2.78 -2.96
N SER A 151 17.46 3.70 -2.46
CA SER A 151 17.83 4.93 -3.19
C SER A 151 18.56 4.65 -4.50
N THR A 152 18.43 5.54 -5.47
CA THR A 152 19.26 5.57 -6.67
C THR A 152 20.69 6.04 -6.38
N SER A 153 20.88 6.84 -5.33
CA SER A 153 22.21 7.24 -4.83
C SER A 153 22.88 6.08 -4.11
N THR A 154 24.10 5.72 -4.52
CA THR A 154 24.88 4.65 -3.90
C THR A 154 25.23 4.95 -2.45
N LEU A 155 25.51 6.22 -2.12
CA LEU A 155 25.84 6.64 -0.76
C LEU A 155 24.63 6.51 0.17
N ILE A 156 23.46 7.01 -0.26
CA ILE A 156 22.22 6.90 0.52
C ILE A 156 21.79 5.44 0.66
N ARG A 157 21.92 4.64 -0.40
CA ARG A 157 21.63 3.22 -0.36
C ARG A 157 22.54 2.45 0.61
N ALA A 158 23.84 2.81 0.68
CA ALA A 158 24.75 2.25 1.68
C ALA A 158 24.30 2.60 3.11
N ALA A 159 23.89 3.85 3.35
CA ALA A 159 23.33 4.26 4.64
C ALA A 159 22.02 3.50 4.96
N GLN A 160 21.13 3.31 3.98
CA GLN A 160 19.93 2.49 4.14
C GLN A 160 20.26 1.04 4.53
N HIS A 161 21.30 0.43 3.93
CA HIS A 161 21.74 -0.92 4.31
C HIS A 161 22.18 -1.00 5.78
N MET A 162 22.90 0.02 6.26
CA MET A 162 23.34 0.08 7.67
C MET A 162 22.18 0.30 8.64
N LEU A 163 21.17 1.11 8.27
CA LEU A 163 20.05 1.46 9.11
C LEU A 163 18.93 0.42 9.07
N ASN A 164 18.77 -0.32 7.98
CA ASN A 164 17.67 -1.25 7.77
C ASN A 164 17.48 -2.29 8.91
N PRO A 165 18.52 -2.89 9.51
CA PRO A 165 18.31 -3.80 10.65
C PRO A 165 17.67 -3.12 11.87
N LEU A 166 17.97 -1.83 12.08
CA LEU A 166 17.41 -1.04 13.19
C LEU A 166 15.96 -0.67 12.93
N THR A 167 15.63 -0.19 11.71
CA THR A 167 14.26 0.18 11.33
C THR A 167 13.34 -1.05 11.35
N VAL A 168 13.79 -2.19 10.83
CA VAL A 168 13.04 -3.47 10.91
C VAL A 168 12.83 -3.88 12.36
N ARG A 169 13.87 -3.75 13.22
CA ARG A 169 13.76 -4.14 14.62
C ARG A 169 12.81 -3.23 15.42
N TRP A 170 12.80 -1.94 15.17
CA TRP A 170 12.12 -0.98 16.05
C TRP A 170 10.83 -0.41 15.46
N GLN A 171 10.75 -0.28 14.14
CA GLN A 171 9.63 0.33 13.42
C GLN A 171 8.87 -0.66 12.51
N SER A 172 9.35 -1.91 12.44
CA SER A 172 8.81 -2.90 11.49
C SER A 172 8.89 -2.44 10.02
N ASP A 173 9.89 -1.59 9.70
CA ASP A 173 10.02 -0.93 8.41
C ASP A 173 11.26 -1.39 7.64
N HIS A 174 11.06 -1.90 6.43
CA HIS A 174 12.11 -2.40 5.54
C HIS A 174 12.48 -1.34 4.50
N LEU A 175 13.60 -0.62 4.70
CA LEU A 175 14.07 0.45 3.83
C LEU A 175 14.49 0.01 2.42
N LEU A 176 14.71 -1.30 2.20
CA LEU A 176 15.33 -1.84 1.00
C LEU A 176 14.38 -2.70 0.16
N ARG A 177 13.07 -2.69 0.44
CA ARG A 177 12.09 -3.41 -0.38
C ARG A 177 11.94 -2.74 -1.73
N ASP A 178 12.11 -3.51 -2.79
CA ASP A 178 11.86 -3.05 -4.16
C ASP A 178 10.43 -3.44 -4.56
N ALA A 179 9.53 -2.47 -4.53
CA ALA A 179 8.11 -2.67 -4.84
C ALA A 179 7.91 -3.18 -6.28
N ARG A 180 8.73 -2.72 -7.23
CA ARG A 180 8.65 -3.15 -8.63
C ARG A 180 8.93 -4.65 -8.76
N ARG A 181 9.97 -5.15 -8.06
CA ARG A 181 10.31 -6.59 -8.09
C ARG A 181 9.20 -7.40 -7.45
N LEU A 182 8.72 -6.99 -6.27
CA LEU A 182 7.64 -7.70 -5.58
C LEU A 182 6.38 -7.80 -6.44
N VAL A 183 6.02 -6.72 -7.14
CA VAL A 183 4.84 -6.68 -8.04
C VAL A 183 5.04 -7.62 -9.24
N ALA A 184 6.23 -7.62 -9.85
CA ALA A 184 6.54 -8.51 -10.98
C ALA A 184 6.55 -9.99 -10.53
N ASP A 185 7.16 -10.29 -9.37
CA ASP A 185 7.22 -11.66 -8.81
C ASP A 185 5.83 -12.19 -8.43
N ALA A 186 4.90 -11.29 -8.08
CA ALA A 186 3.49 -11.63 -7.83
C ALA A 186 2.64 -11.79 -9.11
N GLY A 187 3.26 -11.68 -10.31
CA GLY A 187 2.62 -11.96 -11.58
C GLY A 187 1.80 -10.81 -12.18
N PHE A 188 2.00 -9.58 -11.72
CA PHE A 188 1.36 -8.40 -12.31
C PHE A 188 2.11 -7.89 -13.53
N GLU A 189 1.37 -7.35 -14.50
CA GLU A 189 1.91 -6.63 -15.65
C GLU A 189 2.14 -5.15 -15.26
N ILE A 190 3.40 -4.74 -15.11
CA ILE A 190 3.76 -3.36 -14.80
C ILE A 190 3.57 -2.49 -16.04
N THR A 191 2.66 -1.51 -15.96
CA THR A 191 2.36 -0.57 -17.04
C THR A 191 3.15 0.73 -16.96
N GLU A 192 3.44 1.19 -15.73
CA GLU A 192 4.23 2.38 -15.46
C GLU A 192 5.01 2.21 -14.17
N THR A 193 6.27 2.62 -14.15
CA THR A 193 7.05 2.70 -12.91
C THR A 193 8.04 3.85 -12.99
N ASP A 194 8.16 4.59 -11.90
CA ASP A 194 9.18 5.62 -11.77
C ASP A 194 9.73 5.71 -10.34
N ARG A 195 10.79 6.50 -10.21
CA ARG A 195 11.43 6.78 -8.93
C ARG A 195 11.43 8.29 -8.71
N VAL A 196 10.86 8.71 -7.61
CA VAL A 196 10.66 10.12 -7.26
C VAL A 196 11.09 10.38 -5.81
N GLY A 197 10.87 11.60 -5.31
CA GLY A 197 11.34 11.99 -3.99
C GLY A 197 12.86 12.21 -3.96
N VAL A 198 13.40 12.48 -2.77
CA VAL A 198 14.83 12.74 -2.60
C VAL A 198 15.63 11.50 -2.99
N ALA A 199 16.59 11.68 -3.92
CA ALA A 199 17.45 10.61 -4.42
C ALA A 199 16.68 9.33 -4.87
N GLY A 200 15.46 9.49 -5.42
CA GLY A 200 14.68 8.41 -5.99
C GLY A 200 14.27 7.33 -4.98
N ILE A 201 14.10 7.69 -3.71
CA ILE A 201 13.72 6.72 -2.66
C ILE A 201 12.25 6.30 -2.73
N VAL A 202 11.40 7.06 -3.41
CA VAL A 202 9.99 6.70 -3.60
C VAL A 202 9.81 6.01 -4.94
N GLN A 203 9.17 4.87 -4.91
CA GLN A 203 8.80 4.05 -6.06
C GLN A 203 7.30 4.20 -6.30
N ARG A 204 6.89 4.62 -7.48
CA ARG A 204 5.51 4.56 -7.94
C ARG A 204 5.40 3.39 -8.91
N VAL A 205 4.42 2.55 -8.71
CA VAL A 205 4.16 1.38 -9.57
C VAL A 205 2.68 1.38 -9.92
N ASP A 206 2.41 1.39 -11.22
CA ASP A 206 1.10 1.14 -11.81
C ASP A 206 1.17 -0.19 -12.55
N ALA A 207 0.35 -1.12 -12.13
CA ALA A 207 0.36 -2.45 -12.70
C ALA A 207 -1.08 -2.98 -12.88
N ARG A 208 -1.23 -4.00 -13.71
CA ARG A 208 -2.50 -4.64 -13.98
C ARG A 208 -2.45 -6.13 -13.65
N LYS A 209 -3.57 -6.64 -13.15
CA LYS A 209 -3.79 -8.09 -13.16
C LYS A 209 -3.93 -8.54 -14.61
N PRO A 210 -3.14 -9.54 -15.06
CA PRO A 210 -3.29 -10.08 -16.42
C PRO A 210 -4.75 -10.49 -16.69
N THR A 211 -5.23 -10.17 -17.89
CA THR A 211 -6.45 -10.78 -18.40
C THR A 211 -6.10 -12.21 -18.81
N ALA A 212 -6.82 -13.21 -18.31
CA ALA A 212 -6.60 -14.58 -18.77
C ALA A 212 -6.57 -14.58 -20.32
N ALA A 213 -5.53 -15.15 -20.91
CA ALA A 213 -5.48 -15.32 -22.34
C ALA A 213 -6.74 -16.07 -22.78
N PRO A 214 -7.43 -15.64 -23.88
CA PRO A 214 -8.57 -16.38 -24.39
C PRO A 214 -8.12 -17.82 -24.59
N GLY A 215 -8.79 -18.75 -23.93
CA GLY A 215 -8.43 -20.16 -23.91
C GLY A 215 -8.12 -20.63 -25.32
N ARG A 216 -6.94 -21.22 -25.54
CA ARG A 216 -6.69 -21.97 -26.75
C ARG A 216 -7.71 -23.09 -26.79
N SER A 217 -8.71 -22.95 -27.63
CA SER A 217 -9.60 -24.05 -27.97
C SER A 217 -8.72 -25.16 -28.54
N HIS A 218 -8.49 -26.22 -27.78
CA HIS A 218 -8.00 -27.45 -28.37
C HIS A 218 -9.04 -27.93 -29.40
N ARG A 219 -8.72 -27.76 -30.65
CA ARG A 219 -9.32 -28.51 -31.74
C ARG A 219 -8.66 -29.87 -31.85
#